data_c0c11e9e2105cec354206355206d9d01
#
_entry.id   c0c11e9e2105cec354206355206d9d01
#
_cell.length_a   1.000
_cell.length_b   1.000
_cell.length_c   1.000
_cell.angle_alpha   90.00
_cell.angle_beta   90.00
_cell.angle_gamma   90.00
#
_symmetry.space_group_name_H-M   'P 1'
#
loop_
_entity.id
_entity.type
_entity.pdbx_description
1 polymer ?
#
loop_
_entity_poly.entity_id
_entity_poly.type
_entity_poly.pdbx_seq_one_letter_code
_entity_poly.pdbx_strand_id
1 'polypeptide(L)'
;MIRKVIYAMMVSLDGFVESTNGDIGWSAPDEELHKHFNDQESSIDIHLYGRRMYENMAAYWPTADENPSAPEHEIEYARIWKKKPKIVFSKTLDQVGWNARLVRGNIAEEVNQLKGQPGNDMAVSGAGIASTFMQLGLIDEFRLYFHPLILGGGKPMFRSLHDKINLQLVERRTFGSSVFLLRYRRAD
;
A
#
# COMPACT_ATOMS: atom_id res chain seq x y z
N MET A 1 -15.32 -14.64 7.67
CA MET A 1 -14.97 -13.24 8.08
C MET A 1 -15.05 -12.35 6.84
N ILE A 2 -15.50 -11.11 7.00
CA ILE A 2 -15.50 -10.13 5.90
C ILE A 2 -14.05 -9.72 5.66
N ARG A 3 -13.60 -9.74 4.41
CA ARG A 3 -12.25 -9.31 4.01
C ARG A 3 -12.06 -7.83 4.28
N LYS A 4 -10.95 -7.46 4.89
CA LYS A 4 -10.62 -6.07 5.17
C LYS A 4 -9.88 -5.43 3.99
N VAL A 5 -10.02 -4.14 3.88
CA VAL A 5 -9.12 -3.29 3.09
C VAL A 5 -8.14 -2.62 4.03
N ILE A 6 -6.86 -2.90 3.84
CA ILE A 6 -5.75 -2.38 4.63
C ILE A 6 -5.03 -1.31 3.83
N TYR A 7 -4.89 -0.12 4.39
CA TYR A 7 -4.01 0.92 3.85
C TYR A 7 -2.67 0.86 4.56
N ALA A 8 -1.65 0.39 3.86
CA ALA A 8 -0.27 0.33 4.35
C ALA A 8 0.58 1.37 3.62
N MET A 9 1.32 2.21 4.36
CA MET A 9 2.10 3.28 3.75
C MET A 9 3.30 3.67 4.61
N MET A 10 4.45 3.85 3.94
CA MET A 10 5.62 4.52 4.51
C MET A 10 5.42 6.03 4.44
N VAL A 11 5.73 6.72 5.52
CA VAL A 11 5.44 8.14 5.68
C VAL A 11 6.54 8.84 6.48
N SER A 12 6.87 10.08 6.11
CA SER A 12 7.74 10.93 6.91
C SER A 12 7.08 11.35 8.23
N LEU A 13 7.86 11.79 9.21
CA LEU A 13 7.32 12.22 10.51
C LEU A 13 6.29 13.36 10.37
N ASP A 14 6.46 14.22 9.38
CA ASP A 14 5.56 15.32 9.06
C ASP A 14 4.45 14.98 8.04
N GLY A 15 4.26 13.68 7.73
CA GLY A 15 3.06 13.19 7.06
C GLY A 15 3.10 13.13 5.52
N PHE A 16 4.28 13.15 4.91
CA PHE A 16 4.43 13.05 3.46
C PHE A 16 4.86 11.64 3.01
N VAL A 17 4.40 11.22 1.85
CA VAL A 17 4.74 9.92 1.23
C VAL A 17 5.68 10.05 0.04
N GLU A 18 5.98 11.27 -0.37
CA GLU A 18 6.82 11.62 -1.51
C GLU A 18 7.30 13.06 -1.31
N SER A 19 8.56 13.34 -1.57
CA SER A 19 9.10 14.70 -1.49
C SER A 19 8.58 15.59 -2.62
N THR A 20 8.89 16.87 -2.59
CA THR A 20 8.40 17.87 -3.57
C THR A 20 8.85 17.58 -5.00
N ASN A 21 10.00 16.94 -5.19
CA ASN A 21 10.53 16.52 -6.49
C ASN A 21 10.10 15.12 -6.92
N GLY A 22 9.24 14.45 -6.13
CA GLY A 22 8.72 13.11 -6.42
C GLY A 22 9.61 11.97 -5.94
N ASP A 23 10.69 12.26 -5.21
CA ASP A 23 11.58 11.24 -4.66
C ASP A 23 10.93 10.47 -3.50
N ILE A 24 11.09 9.15 -3.52
CA ILE A 24 10.65 8.19 -2.50
C ILE A 24 11.84 7.38 -1.93
N GLY A 25 13.07 7.63 -2.40
CA GLY A 25 14.26 6.87 -2.00
C GLY A 25 14.57 6.93 -0.50
N TRP A 26 14.13 8.01 0.17
CA TRP A 26 14.24 8.17 1.62
C TRP A 26 13.48 7.11 2.43
N SER A 27 12.51 6.45 1.83
CA SER A 27 11.67 5.43 2.48
C SER A 27 12.11 3.99 2.17
N ALA A 28 13.29 3.80 1.57
CA ALA A 28 13.81 2.47 1.28
C ALA A 28 13.91 1.65 2.58
N PRO A 29 13.24 0.48 2.67
CA PRO A 29 13.27 -0.34 3.86
C PRO A 29 14.63 -1.01 4.02
N ASP A 30 15.11 -1.14 5.26
CA ASP A 30 16.19 -2.04 5.59
C ASP A 30 15.73 -3.51 5.51
N GLU A 31 16.65 -4.45 5.72
CA GLU A 31 16.35 -5.88 5.63
C GLU A 31 15.26 -6.33 6.60
N GLU A 32 15.28 -5.83 7.85
CA GLU A 32 14.28 -6.17 8.87
C GLU A 32 12.88 -5.72 8.45
N LEU A 33 12.76 -4.46 8.03
CA LEU A 33 11.50 -3.88 7.61
C LEU A 33 10.98 -4.53 6.33
N HIS A 34 11.88 -4.83 5.39
CA HIS A 34 11.50 -5.50 4.13
C HIS A 34 10.98 -6.92 4.38
N LYS A 35 11.66 -7.71 5.23
CA LYS A 35 11.18 -9.03 5.65
C LYS A 35 9.82 -8.95 6.33
N HIS A 36 9.62 -7.94 7.18
CA HIS A 36 8.31 -7.70 7.78
C HIS A 36 7.23 -7.46 6.71
N PHE A 37 7.52 -6.73 5.63
CA PHE A 37 6.57 -6.57 4.53
C PHE A 37 6.28 -7.89 3.82
N ASN A 38 7.30 -8.71 3.56
CA ASN A 38 7.11 -10.03 2.96
C ASN A 38 6.20 -10.93 3.83
N ASP A 39 6.40 -10.93 5.14
CA ASP A 39 5.57 -11.70 6.07
C ASP A 39 4.11 -11.25 6.03
N GLN A 40 3.85 -9.94 5.92
CA GLN A 40 2.50 -9.39 5.81
C GLN A 40 1.76 -9.88 4.56
N GLU A 41 2.48 -10.19 3.48
CA GLU A 41 1.91 -10.67 2.23
C GLU A 41 1.15 -12.00 2.37
N SER A 42 1.48 -12.83 3.35
CA SER A 42 0.77 -14.08 3.62
C SER A 42 -0.70 -13.87 4.00
N SER A 43 -1.01 -12.71 4.57
CA SER A 43 -2.36 -12.32 5.00
C SER A 43 -3.13 -11.49 3.94
N ILE A 44 -2.50 -11.20 2.80
CA ILE A 44 -3.06 -10.38 1.73
C ILE A 44 -3.28 -11.25 0.49
N ASP A 45 -4.49 -11.25 -0.05
CA ASP A 45 -4.80 -11.98 -1.29
C ASP A 45 -4.76 -11.08 -2.53
N ILE A 46 -5.08 -9.79 -2.38
CA ILE A 46 -5.24 -8.88 -3.52
C ILE A 46 -4.58 -7.54 -3.20
N HIS A 47 -3.80 -7.02 -4.16
CA HIS A 47 -3.34 -5.64 -4.15
C HIS A 47 -4.30 -4.74 -4.92
N LEU A 48 -4.63 -3.60 -4.36
CA LEU A 48 -5.50 -2.58 -4.92
C LEU A 48 -4.67 -1.33 -5.22
N TYR A 49 -4.48 -1.02 -6.49
CA TYR A 49 -3.61 0.07 -6.94
C TYR A 49 -4.38 1.14 -7.70
N GLY A 50 -3.96 2.39 -7.56
CA GLY A 50 -4.19 3.41 -8.57
C GLY A 50 -3.11 3.32 -9.66
N ARG A 51 -3.32 4.02 -10.78
CA ARG A 51 -2.43 3.99 -11.95
C ARG A 51 -0.95 4.17 -11.58
N ARG A 52 -0.59 5.28 -10.93
CA ARG A 52 0.81 5.63 -10.66
C ARG A 52 1.51 4.59 -9.78
N MET A 53 0.84 4.08 -8.75
CA MET A 53 1.40 3.02 -7.92
C MET A 53 1.62 1.74 -8.71
N TYR A 54 0.64 1.35 -9.54
CA TYR A 54 0.81 0.19 -10.42
C TYR A 54 1.99 0.36 -11.39
N GLU A 55 2.10 1.52 -12.04
CA GLU A 55 3.20 1.82 -12.97
C GLU A 55 4.57 1.73 -12.27
N ASN A 56 4.71 2.30 -11.06
CA ASN A 56 5.94 2.22 -10.27
C ASN A 56 6.30 0.78 -9.89
N MET A 57 5.34 0.01 -9.42
CA MET A 57 5.55 -1.38 -9.03
C MET A 57 5.87 -2.27 -10.24
N ALA A 58 5.17 -2.06 -11.36
CA ALA A 58 5.37 -2.81 -12.59
C ALA A 58 6.68 -2.46 -13.32
N ALA A 59 7.27 -1.32 -13.05
CA ALA A 59 8.57 -0.92 -13.59
C ALA A 59 9.75 -1.62 -12.90
N TYR A 60 9.60 -2.04 -11.66
CA TYR A 60 10.69 -2.58 -10.84
C TYR A 60 10.56 -4.09 -10.58
N TRP A 61 9.44 -4.51 -9.98
CA TRP A 61 9.30 -5.85 -9.40
C TRP A 61 9.33 -7.00 -10.40
N PRO A 62 8.84 -6.89 -11.65
CA PRO A 62 8.86 -8.00 -12.60
C PRO A 62 10.24 -8.57 -12.89
N THR A 63 11.29 -7.75 -12.84
CA THR A 63 12.65 -8.11 -13.17
C THR A 63 13.63 -8.07 -11.98
N ALA A 64 13.15 -7.66 -10.79
CA ALA A 64 14.02 -7.51 -9.61
C ALA A 64 14.67 -8.83 -9.18
N ASP A 65 14.02 -9.98 -9.39
CA ASP A 65 14.57 -11.31 -9.11
C ASP A 65 15.52 -11.84 -10.19
N GLU A 66 15.74 -11.12 -11.29
CA GLU A 66 16.70 -11.44 -12.34
C GLU A 66 18.09 -10.84 -12.04
N ASN A 67 18.17 -9.88 -11.12
CA ASN A 67 19.43 -9.29 -10.70
C ASN A 67 20.18 -10.25 -9.76
N PRO A 68 21.34 -10.80 -10.15
CA PRO A 68 22.08 -11.75 -9.33
C PRO A 68 22.65 -11.16 -8.03
N SER A 69 22.68 -9.84 -7.92
CA SER A 69 23.15 -9.10 -6.74
C SER A 69 22.02 -8.60 -5.86
N ALA A 70 20.75 -8.88 -6.21
CA ALA A 70 19.62 -8.45 -5.40
C ALA A 70 19.61 -9.20 -4.06
N PRO A 71 19.27 -8.52 -2.96
CA PRO A 71 19.08 -9.16 -1.67
C PRO A 71 17.96 -10.22 -1.71
N GLU A 72 18.10 -11.27 -0.91
CA GLU A 72 17.14 -12.39 -0.90
C GLU A 72 15.70 -11.93 -0.63
N HIS A 73 15.51 -10.98 0.29
CA HIS A 73 14.19 -10.44 0.62
C HIS A 73 13.53 -9.68 -0.54
N GLU A 74 14.32 -9.03 -1.42
CA GLU A 74 13.79 -8.41 -2.64
C GLU A 74 13.42 -9.46 -3.69
N ILE A 75 14.25 -10.49 -3.87
CA ILE A 75 13.95 -11.61 -4.75
C ILE A 75 12.66 -12.30 -4.34
N GLU A 76 12.48 -12.52 -3.03
CA GLU A 76 11.28 -13.11 -2.47
C GLU A 76 10.06 -12.25 -2.78
N TYR A 77 10.12 -10.94 -2.48
CA TYR A 77 9.01 -10.03 -2.76
C TYR A 77 8.67 -9.95 -4.26
N ALA A 78 9.67 -9.91 -5.13
CA ALA A 78 9.47 -9.92 -6.58
C ALA A 78 8.64 -11.13 -7.04
N ARG A 79 8.95 -12.31 -6.49
CA ARG A 79 8.21 -13.56 -6.77
C ARG A 79 6.78 -13.51 -6.23
N ILE A 80 6.60 -12.98 -5.01
CA ILE A 80 5.28 -12.75 -4.40
C ILE A 80 4.49 -11.80 -5.28
N TRP A 81 5.06 -10.64 -5.62
CA TRP A 81 4.37 -9.60 -6.36
C TRP A 81 3.91 -10.07 -7.74
N LYS A 82 4.75 -10.80 -8.48
CA LYS A 82 4.39 -11.35 -9.80
C LYS A 82 3.15 -12.25 -9.74
N LYS A 83 3.04 -13.08 -8.72
CA LYS A 83 1.94 -14.06 -8.55
C LYS A 83 0.68 -13.45 -7.96
N LYS A 84 0.81 -12.45 -7.09
CA LYS A 84 -0.29 -11.85 -6.36
C LYS A 84 -1.33 -11.23 -7.32
N PRO A 85 -2.63 -11.54 -7.19
CA PRO A 85 -3.68 -10.83 -7.91
C PRO A 85 -3.68 -9.34 -7.62
N LYS A 86 -3.90 -8.54 -8.66
CA LYS A 86 -3.96 -7.08 -8.55
C LYS A 86 -5.21 -6.52 -9.20
N ILE A 87 -5.75 -5.47 -8.61
CA ILE A 87 -6.82 -4.67 -9.23
C ILE A 87 -6.30 -3.25 -9.37
N VAL A 88 -6.33 -2.74 -10.58
CA VAL A 88 -5.86 -1.40 -10.92
C VAL A 88 -7.03 -0.51 -11.28
N PHE A 89 -7.25 0.51 -10.47
CA PHE A 89 -8.29 1.50 -10.71
C PHE A 89 -7.73 2.64 -11.56
N SER A 90 -8.13 2.70 -12.82
CA SER A 90 -7.69 3.74 -13.74
C SER A 90 -8.66 3.94 -14.89
N LYS A 91 -8.90 5.21 -15.25
CA LYS A 91 -9.68 5.60 -16.45
C LYS A 91 -8.80 5.82 -17.66
N THR A 92 -7.48 5.89 -17.49
CA THR A 92 -6.51 6.34 -18.51
C THR A 92 -5.51 5.29 -18.94
N LEU A 93 -5.35 4.19 -18.19
CA LEU A 93 -4.55 3.05 -18.65
C LEU A 93 -5.32 2.27 -19.70
N ASP A 94 -4.63 1.86 -20.77
CA ASP A 94 -5.22 1.03 -21.83
C ASP A 94 -5.22 -0.45 -21.42
N GLN A 95 -4.14 -0.91 -20.82
CA GLN A 95 -3.96 -2.31 -20.41
C GLN A 95 -3.11 -2.44 -19.16
N VAL A 96 -3.18 -3.60 -18.52
CA VAL A 96 -2.36 -4.01 -17.40
C VAL A 96 -1.88 -5.44 -17.59
N GLY A 97 -0.77 -5.80 -16.98
CA GLY A 97 -0.17 -7.15 -16.99
C GLY A 97 0.07 -7.66 -15.56
N TRP A 98 0.92 -8.68 -15.45
CA TRP A 98 1.42 -9.16 -14.15
C TRP A 98 0.32 -9.59 -13.17
N ASN A 99 -0.62 -10.43 -13.64
CA ASN A 99 -1.77 -10.89 -12.87
C ASN A 99 -2.63 -9.72 -12.34
N ALA A 100 -2.79 -8.67 -13.16
CA ALA A 100 -3.61 -7.51 -12.82
C ALA A 100 -4.87 -7.45 -13.68
N ARG A 101 -5.95 -6.89 -13.10
CA ARG A 101 -7.20 -6.59 -13.76
C ARG A 101 -7.48 -5.08 -13.67
N LEU A 102 -7.82 -4.47 -14.80
CA LEU A 102 -8.15 -3.05 -14.87
C LEU A 102 -9.64 -2.83 -14.56
N VAL A 103 -9.91 -1.87 -13.67
CA VAL A 103 -11.26 -1.43 -13.32
C VAL A 103 -11.40 0.06 -13.64
N ARG A 104 -12.37 0.38 -14.49
CA ARG A 104 -12.65 1.76 -14.95
C ARG A 104 -13.89 2.37 -14.29
N GLY A 105 -14.66 1.55 -13.61
CA GLY A 105 -15.99 1.88 -13.11
C GLY A 105 -16.06 2.24 -11.64
N ASN A 106 -17.15 1.84 -11.01
CA ASN A 106 -17.50 2.15 -9.63
C ASN A 106 -16.58 1.44 -8.63
N ILE A 107 -15.69 2.19 -8.00
CA ILE A 107 -14.73 1.69 -7.01
C ILE A 107 -15.47 1.07 -5.81
N ALA A 108 -16.50 1.72 -5.30
CA ALA A 108 -17.22 1.23 -4.12
C ALA A 108 -17.91 -0.10 -4.39
N GLU A 109 -18.54 -0.25 -5.53
CA GLU A 109 -19.21 -1.49 -5.94
C GLU A 109 -18.21 -2.64 -6.07
N GLU A 110 -17.11 -2.41 -6.79
CA GLU A 110 -16.04 -3.40 -6.97
C GLU A 110 -15.46 -3.87 -5.64
N VAL A 111 -15.11 -2.93 -4.75
CA VAL A 111 -14.50 -3.26 -3.45
C VAL A 111 -15.49 -3.97 -2.52
N ASN A 112 -16.75 -3.54 -2.49
CA ASN A 112 -17.78 -4.20 -1.68
C ASN A 112 -18.08 -5.63 -2.18
N GLN A 113 -18.07 -5.83 -3.49
CA GLN A 113 -18.20 -7.16 -4.08
C GLN A 113 -17.05 -8.08 -3.67
N LEU A 114 -15.81 -7.57 -3.69
CA LEU A 114 -14.63 -8.29 -3.24
C LEU A 114 -14.66 -8.59 -1.73
N LYS A 115 -15.11 -7.64 -0.90
CA LYS A 115 -15.28 -7.86 0.54
C LYS A 115 -16.28 -8.99 0.85
N GLY A 116 -17.29 -9.19 0.01
CA GLY A 116 -18.27 -10.26 0.15
C GLY A 116 -17.76 -11.65 -0.26
N GLN A 117 -16.62 -11.76 -0.91
CA GLN A 117 -16.03 -13.02 -1.34
C GLN A 117 -15.19 -13.67 -0.23
N PRO A 118 -15.07 -15.00 -0.17
CA PRO A 118 -14.16 -15.67 0.74
C PRO A 118 -12.71 -15.35 0.37
N GLY A 119 -11.85 -15.28 1.39
CA GLY A 119 -10.41 -15.04 1.21
C GLY A 119 -9.81 -14.22 2.34
N ASN A 120 -8.50 -13.94 2.22
CA ASN A 120 -7.75 -13.07 3.12
C ASN A 120 -7.95 -11.59 2.76
N ASP A 121 -7.31 -10.71 3.49
CA ASP A 121 -7.45 -9.26 3.37
C ASP A 121 -6.93 -8.71 2.02
N MET A 122 -7.22 -7.46 1.74
CA MET A 122 -6.78 -6.74 0.55
C MET A 122 -5.95 -5.53 0.98
N ALA A 123 -4.86 -5.25 0.27
CA ALA A 123 -4.01 -4.10 0.53
C ALA A 123 -4.22 -3.01 -0.53
N VAL A 124 -4.61 -1.80 -0.11
CA VAL A 124 -4.61 -0.62 -0.99
C VAL A 124 -3.31 0.15 -0.81
N SER A 125 -2.65 0.48 -1.92
CA SER A 125 -1.40 1.23 -1.92
C SER A 125 -1.42 2.40 -2.89
N GLY A 126 -0.84 3.52 -2.45
CA GLY A 126 -0.81 4.79 -3.14
C GLY A 126 -1.78 5.82 -2.55
N ALA A 127 -1.25 6.98 -2.12
CA ALA A 127 -2.02 8.00 -1.42
C ALA A 127 -3.22 8.56 -2.22
N GLY A 128 -3.12 8.55 -3.56
CA GLY A 128 -4.21 9.04 -4.41
C GLY A 128 -5.44 8.15 -4.36
N ILE A 129 -5.27 6.86 -4.61
CA ILE A 129 -6.39 5.90 -4.56
C ILE A 129 -6.88 5.70 -3.12
N ALA A 130 -5.97 5.67 -2.13
CA ALA A 130 -6.34 5.55 -0.73
C ALA A 130 -7.21 6.72 -0.26
N SER A 131 -6.97 7.95 -0.75
CA SER A 131 -7.84 9.10 -0.48
C SER A 131 -9.29 8.84 -0.94
N THR A 132 -9.46 8.30 -2.15
CA THR A 132 -10.79 7.91 -2.65
C THR A 132 -11.42 6.83 -1.79
N PHE A 133 -10.65 5.83 -1.39
CA PHE A 133 -11.11 4.75 -0.52
C PHE A 133 -11.53 5.27 0.87
N MET A 134 -10.79 6.23 1.43
CA MET A 134 -11.13 6.88 2.69
C MET A 134 -12.45 7.66 2.59
N GLN A 135 -12.62 8.45 1.53
CA GLN A 135 -13.85 9.22 1.27
C GLN A 135 -15.08 8.30 1.11
N LEU A 136 -14.89 7.12 0.52
CA LEU A 136 -15.94 6.12 0.34
C LEU A 136 -16.13 5.21 1.57
N GLY A 137 -15.38 5.40 2.65
CA GLY A 137 -15.47 4.59 3.86
C GLY A 137 -15.04 3.14 3.69
N LEU A 138 -14.18 2.84 2.71
CA LEU A 138 -13.80 1.46 2.33
C LEU A 138 -12.63 0.89 3.11
N ILE A 139 -11.80 1.74 3.75
CA ILE A 139 -10.62 1.30 4.51
C ILE A 139 -11.04 0.86 5.92
N ASP A 140 -10.62 -0.34 6.31
CA ASP A 140 -10.91 -0.93 7.61
C ASP A 140 -9.72 -0.83 8.58
N GLU A 141 -8.49 -0.85 8.04
CA GLU A 141 -7.25 -0.86 8.83
C GLU A 141 -6.18 0.03 8.19
N PHE A 142 -5.42 0.72 9.02
CA PHE A 142 -4.29 1.56 8.63
C PHE A 142 -3.00 1.01 9.25
N ARG A 143 -1.96 0.78 8.44
CA ARG A 143 -0.61 0.40 8.86
C ARG A 143 0.36 1.49 8.42
N LEU A 144 0.75 2.35 9.34
CA LEU A 144 1.51 3.56 9.08
C LEU A 144 2.94 3.37 9.58
N TYR A 145 3.89 3.37 8.63
CA TYR A 145 5.31 3.19 8.90
C TYR A 145 5.99 4.55 8.87
N PHE A 146 6.16 5.15 10.04
CA PHE A 146 6.78 6.46 10.19
C PHE A 146 8.30 6.35 10.16
N HIS A 147 8.90 6.99 9.16
CA HIS A 147 10.34 7.12 9.02
C HIS A 147 10.86 8.30 9.86
N PRO A 148 12.06 8.19 10.47
CA PRO A 148 12.61 9.18 11.40
C PRO A 148 13.22 10.38 10.66
N LEU A 149 12.42 11.04 9.80
CA LEU A 149 12.84 12.22 9.04
C LEU A 149 11.67 13.18 8.81
N ILE A 150 12.01 14.43 8.54
CA ILE A 150 11.07 15.50 8.17
C ILE A 150 11.40 15.91 6.74
N LEU A 151 10.41 15.88 5.84
CA LEU A 151 10.58 16.31 4.45
C LEU A 151 10.32 17.81 4.26
N GLY A 152 9.56 18.44 5.13
CA GLY A 152 9.21 19.86 5.03
C GLY A 152 8.20 20.18 3.92
N GLY A 153 7.79 19.20 3.13
CA GLY A 153 6.82 19.35 2.03
C GLY A 153 6.80 18.13 1.13
N GLY A 154 5.83 18.08 0.25
CA GLY A 154 5.69 16.98 -0.69
C GLY A 154 4.23 16.53 -0.86
N LYS A 155 4.03 15.27 -1.18
CA LYS A 155 2.71 14.67 -1.34
C LYS A 155 2.20 14.17 0.01
N PRO A 156 1.13 14.74 0.55
CA PRO A 156 0.61 14.32 1.84
C PRO A 156 0.02 12.91 1.75
N MET A 157 0.22 12.12 2.82
CA MET A 157 -0.39 10.81 2.99
C MET A 157 -1.91 10.90 3.06
N PHE A 158 -2.41 11.84 3.85
CA PHE A 158 -3.83 12.15 3.95
C PHE A 158 -4.14 13.42 3.15
N ARG A 159 -4.94 13.27 2.12
CA ARG A 159 -5.50 14.40 1.39
C ARG A 159 -6.77 14.89 2.08
N SER A 160 -7.30 16.03 1.64
CA SER A 160 -8.52 16.58 2.16
C SER A 160 -9.64 15.54 2.27
N LEU A 161 -10.06 15.26 3.48
CA LEU A 161 -11.20 14.42 3.79
C LEU A 161 -12.37 15.35 4.13
N HIS A 162 -13.59 14.95 3.77
CA HIS A 162 -14.80 15.72 4.12
C HIS A 162 -15.16 15.51 5.59
N ASP A 163 -14.95 14.30 6.10
CA ASP A 163 -15.30 13.91 7.45
C ASP A 163 -14.09 13.35 8.20
N LYS A 164 -14.12 13.48 9.52
CA LYS A 164 -13.12 12.83 10.39
C LYS A 164 -13.30 11.31 10.36
N ILE A 165 -12.21 10.60 10.46
CA ILE A 165 -12.18 9.14 10.64
C ILE A 165 -11.65 8.85 12.05
N ASN A 166 -12.46 8.27 12.91
CA ASN A 166 -12.03 7.85 14.24
C ASN A 166 -11.26 6.54 14.12
N LEU A 167 -10.12 6.45 14.82
CA LEU A 167 -9.23 5.30 14.77
C LEU A 167 -8.95 4.79 16.17
N GLN A 168 -8.82 3.48 16.30
CA GLN A 168 -8.38 2.81 17.52
C GLN A 168 -7.02 2.17 17.28
N LEU A 169 -6.03 2.47 18.12
CA LEU A 169 -4.71 1.85 18.06
C LEU A 169 -4.82 0.36 18.40
N VAL A 170 -4.28 -0.48 17.52
CA VAL A 170 -4.27 -1.95 17.66
C VAL A 170 -2.88 -2.45 18.00
N GLU A 171 -1.84 -1.86 17.40
CA GLU A 171 -0.46 -2.30 17.55
C GLU A 171 0.49 -1.12 17.39
N ARG A 172 1.60 -1.19 18.09
CA ARG A 172 2.78 -0.34 17.88
C ARG A 172 4.04 -1.20 17.85
N ARG A 173 4.95 -0.93 16.94
CA ARG A 173 6.23 -1.63 16.84
C ARG A 173 7.31 -0.66 16.36
N THR A 174 8.53 -0.80 16.87
CA THR A 174 9.71 -0.10 16.39
C THR A 174 10.66 -1.10 15.74
N PHE A 175 11.24 -0.73 14.60
CA PHE A 175 12.25 -1.50 13.87
C PHE A 175 13.66 -0.95 14.18
N GLY A 176 14.70 -1.73 13.87
CA GLY A 176 16.09 -1.36 14.10
C GLY A 176 16.53 -0.08 13.38
N SER A 177 15.92 0.22 12.22
CA SER A 177 16.08 1.46 11.46
C SER A 177 15.44 2.70 12.11
N SER A 178 14.90 2.59 13.32
CA SER A 178 14.09 3.61 14.00
C SER A 178 12.78 3.96 13.28
N VAL A 179 12.38 3.19 12.29
CA VAL A 179 11.02 3.25 11.73
C VAL A 179 10.06 2.69 12.76
N PHE A 180 8.91 3.34 12.95
CA PHE A 180 7.88 2.81 13.82
C PHE A 180 6.57 2.61 13.09
N LEU A 181 5.96 1.44 13.34
CA LEU A 181 4.63 1.07 12.87
C LEU A 181 3.60 1.50 13.90
N LEU A 182 2.58 2.22 13.42
CA LEU A 182 1.31 2.37 14.12
C LEU A 182 0.22 1.69 13.30
N ARG A 183 -0.41 0.69 13.89
CA ARG A 183 -1.53 -0.02 13.28
C ARG A 183 -2.82 0.40 13.95
N TYR A 184 -3.72 0.93 13.16
CA TYR A 184 -5.04 1.35 13.60
C TYR A 184 -6.12 0.57 12.87
N ARG A 185 -7.22 0.33 13.56
CA ARG A 185 -8.49 -0.02 12.93
C ARG A 185 -9.44 1.17 12.96
N ARG A 186 -10.36 1.20 12.03
CA ARG A 186 -11.45 2.16 12.08
C ARG A 186 -12.28 1.90 13.35
N ALA A 187 -12.55 2.95 14.10
CA ALA A 187 -13.49 2.91 15.21
C ALA A 187 -14.88 3.29 14.66
N ASP A 188 -15.86 2.51 15.01
CA ASP A 188 -17.27 2.75 14.63
C ASP A 188 -17.81 4.04 15.30
#